data_2f653f336224e303d3a0daf5839dbd4b
#
_entry.id   2f653f336224e303d3a0daf5839dbd4b
#
_cell.length_a   1.000
_cell.length_b   1.000
_cell.length_c   1.000
_cell.angle_alpha   90.00
_cell.angle_beta   90.00
_cell.angle_gamma   90.00
#
_symmetry.space_group_name_H-M   'P 1'
#
loop_
_entity.id
_entity.type
_entity.pdbx_description
1 polymer ?
#
loop_
_entity_poly.entity_id
_entity_poly.type
_entity_poly.pdbx_seq_one_letter_code
_entity_poly.pdbx_strand_id
1 'polypeptide(L)'
;MFSPKLRLKPVLLLFASVLALSGCETVNKIMTTDISPNALINAARKGVAGSRFRGKHIVAAYQEYGNADNIEHGIIQQGRMKGQEGYDYTWQVYSENRATPYYVGSGYNNYGGRTDYYKQGITNSTRFRYLITDNNHIIRDYRESDHTSWVQQ
;
A
#
# COMPACT_ATOMS: atom_id res chain seq x y z
N MET A 1 -55.84 36.36 -4.34
CA MET A 1 -54.44 36.48 -3.90
C MET A 1 -54.13 35.31 -2.99
N PHE A 2 -53.65 34.18 -3.53
CA PHE A 2 -53.39 32.97 -2.77
C PHE A 2 -51.88 32.72 -2.76
N SER A 3 -51.30 32.72 -1.59
CA SER A 3 -49.87 32.45 -1.35
C SER A 3 -49.67 30.94 -1.15
N PRO A 4 -48.82 30.25 -1.90
CA PRO A 4 -48.54 28.84 -1.67
C PRO A 4 -47.50 28.72 -0.54
N LYS A 5 -47.90 28.16 0.61
CA LYS A 5 -46.98 27.74 1.66
C LYS A 5 -46.15 26.56 1.19
N LEU A 6 -44.86 26.77 1.00
CA LEU A 6 -43.89 25.73 0.71
C LEU A 6 -43.77 24.80 1.93
N ARG A 7 -44.34 23.58 1.84
CA ARG A 7 -44.11 22.53 2.83
C ARG A 7 -42.75 21.88 2.52
N LEU A 8 -41.71 22.25 3.24
CA LEU A 8 -40.45 21.51 3.23
C LEU A 8 -40.71 20.10 3.79
N LYS A 9 -40.49 19.10 2.93
CA LYS A 9 -40.70 17.69 3.28
C LYS A 9 -39.64 17.23 4.28
N PRO A 10 -40.00 16.45 5.32
CA PRO A 10 -39.07 15.94 6.34
C PRO A 10 -38.09 14.88 5.82
N VAL A 11 -38.07 14.61 4.52
CA VAL A 11 -37.20 13.59 3.90
C VAL A 11 -35.71 14.01 3.87
N LEU A 12 -35.43 15.33 3.94
CA LEU A 12 -34.04 15.81 3.87
C LEU A 12 -33.27 15.62 5.18
N LEU A 13 -33.96 15.48 6.31
CA LEU A 13 -33.34 15.30 7.63
C LEU A 13 -32.90 13.84 7.90
N LEU A 14 -33.51 12.88 7.21
CA LEU A 14 -33.15 11.45 7.35
C LEU A 14 -31.87 11.07 6.60
N PHE A 15 -31.49 11.78 5.54
CA PHE A 15 -30.25 11.52 4.82
C PHE A 15 -28.99 12.05 5.51
N ALA A 16 -29.12 13.09 6.33
CA ALA A 16 -27.99 13.66 7.07
C ALA A 16 -27.56 12.77 8.26
N SER A 17 -28.48 11.99 8.83
CA SER A 17 -28.17 11.12 9.98
C SER A 17 -27.51 9.80 9.61
N VAL A 18 -27.70 9.29 8.37
CA VAL A 18 -27.08 8.03 7.91
C VAL A 18 -25.62 8.23 7.54
N LEU A 19 -25.23 9.42 7.07
CA LEU A 19 -23.82 9.73 6.74
C LEU A 19 -22.93 9.94 7.96
N ALA A 20 -23.50 10.28 9.12
CA ALA A 20 -22.75 10.47 10.35
C ALA A 20 -22.39 9.15 11.07
N LEU A 21 -23.16 8.08 10.86
CA LEU A 21 -22.94 6.79 11.51
C LEU A 21 -21.93 5.90 10.79
N SER A 22 -21.78 6.05 9.47
CA SER A 22 -20.79 5.28 8.70
C SER A 22 -19.34 5.82 8.82
N GLY A 23 -19.18 7.06 9.27
CA GLY A 23 -17.88 7.68 9.50
C GLY A 23 -17.18 7.25 10.78
N CYS A 24 -17.96 6.92 11.84
CA CYS A 24 -17.39 6.61 13.15
C CYS A 24 -16.76 5.21 13.24
N GLU A 25 -17.27 4.23 12.53
CA GLU A 25 -16.67 2.88 12.55
C GLU A 25 -15.31 2.82 11.88
N THR A 26 -15.12 3.59 10.81
CA THR A 26 -13.83 3.64 10.09
C THR A 26 -12.77 4.37 10.91
N VAL A 27 -13.15 5.43 11.64
CA VAL A 27 -12.26 6.20 12.50
C VAL A 27 -11.85 5.40 13.75
N ASN A 28 -12.77 4.65 14.38
CA ASN A 28 -12.45 3.80 15.51
C ASN A 28 -11.53 2.63 15.15
N LYS A 29 -11.64 2.08 13.93
CA LYS A 29 -10.75 1.00 13.46
C LYS A 29 -9.33 1.48 13.19
N ILE A 30 -9.16 2.77 12.87
CA ILE A 30 -7.85 3.42 12.68
C ILE A 30 -7.21 3.73 14.03
N MET A 31 -7.98 4.07 15.07
CA MET A 31 -7.46 4.42 16.40
C MET A 31 -7.04 3.21 17.25
N THR A 32 -7.48 1.99 16.93
CA THR A 32 -7.14 0.77 17.71
C THR A 32 -5.96 -0.02 17.13
N THR A 33 -5.41 0.39 16.00
CA THR A 33 -4.18 -0.18 15.47
C THR A 33 -3.04 0.78 15.84
N ASP A 34 -2.01 0.30 16.53
CA ASP A 34 -0.76 1.03 16.79
C ASP A 34 -0.03 1.33 15.45
N ILE A 35 -0.61 2.27 14.69
CA ILE A 35 -0.03 2.71 13.42
C ILE A 35 1.06 3.72 13.79
N SER A 36 2.31 3.32 13.66
CA SER A 36 3.41 4.25 13.87
C SER A 36 3.26 5.49 12.96
N PRO A 37 3.65 6.69 13.41
CA PRO A 37 3.60 7.90 12.58
C PRO A 37 4.27 7.71 11.21
N ASN A 38 5.33 6.90 11.15
CA ASN A 38 6.03 6.56 9.91
C ASN A 38 5.17 5.72 8.95
N ALA A 39 4.31 4.83 9.47
CA ALA A 39 3.40 4.05 8.64
C ALA A 39 2.33 4.93 7.99
N LEU A 40 1.79 5.93 8.72
CA LEU A 40 0.84 6.90 8.18
C LEU A 40 1.48 7.80 7.10
N ILE A 41 2.68 8.30 7.35
CA ILE A 41 3.44 9.12 6.39
C ILE A 41 3.74 8.30 5.13
N ASN A 42 4.12 7.04 5.26
CA ASN A 42 4.39 6.16 4.13
C ASN A 42 3.12 5.82 3.36
N ALA A 43 2.00 5.58 4.03
CA ALA A 43 0.72 5.34 3.38
C ALA A 43 0.23 6.58 2.60
N ALA A 44 0.38 7.77 3.19
CA ALA A 44 0.05 9.03 2.52
C ALA A 44 0.96 9.27 1.29
N ARG A 45 2.26 9.06 1.40
CA ARG A 45 3.21 9.17 0.28
C ARG A 45 2.91 8.18 -0.84
N LYS A 46 2.57 6.93 -0.50
CA LYS A 46 2.16 5.90 -1.46
C LYS A 46 0.89 6.32 -2.22
N GLY A 47 -0.11 6.85 -1.53
CA GLY A 47 -1.35 7.33 -2.13
C GLY A 47 -1.15 8.49 -3.10
N VAL A 48 -0.31 9.46 -2.75
CA VAL A 48 -0.01 10.63 -3.59
C VAL A 48 0.78 10.24 -4.84
N ALA A 49 1.79 9.38 -4.71
CA ALA A 49 2.62 8.94 -5.84
C ALA A 49 1.78 8.24 -6.93
N GLY A 50 0.81 7.40 -6.51
CA GLY A 50 -0.05 6.68 -7.46
C GLY A 50 -1.11 7.54 -8.12
N SER A 51 -1.65 8.52 -7.40
CA SER A 51 -2.77 9.34 -7.89
C SER A 51 -2.41 10.20 -9.10
N ARG A 52 -1.15 10.66 -9.20
CA ARG A 52 -0.68 11.54 -10.27
C ARG A 52 -0.63 10.90 -11.67
N PHE A 53 -0.57 9.58 -11.72
CA PHE A 53 -0.55 8.83 -12.99
C PHE A 53 -1.93 8.34 -13.42
N ARG A 54 -2.92 8.33 -12.54
CA ARG A 54 -4.26 7.83 -12.87
C ARG A 54 -4.86 8.63 -14.02
N GLY A 55 -5.40 7.91 -15.01
CA GLY A 55 -5.98 8.49 -16.21
C GLY A 55 -4.96 8.89 -17.28
N LYS A 56 -3.66 8.79 -17.01
CA LYS A 56 -2.60 9.03 -18.00
C LYS A 56 -2.24 7.75 -18.74
N HIS A 57 -1.70 7.89 -19.93
CA HIS A 57 -1.12 6.78 -20.67
C HIS A 57 0.18 6.30 -20.00
N ILE A 58 0.51 5.00 -20.09
CA ILE A 58 1.67 4.37 -19.45
C ILE A 58 3.01 5.04 -19.82
N VAL A 59 3.08 5.66 -20.99
CA VAL A 59 4.27 6.43 -21.44
C VAL A 59 4.68 7.49 -20.42
N ALA A 60 3.73 8.10 -19.70
CA ALA A 60 4.05 9.07 -18.65
C ALA A 60 4.83 8.44 -17.48
N ALA A 61 4.61 7.16 -17.20
CA ALA A 61 5.37 6.43 -16.20
C ALA A 61 6.76 6.04 -16.71
N TYR A 62 6.87 5.65 -17.98
CA TYR A 62 8.17 5.39 -18.59
C TYR A 62 9.11 6.59 -18.60
N GLN A 63 8.56 7.79 -18.81
CA GLN A 63 9.35 9.02 -18.74
C GLN A 63 9.94 9.28 -17.35
N GLU A 64 9.29 8.81 -16.32
CA GLU A 64 9.73 9.03 -14.94
C GLU A 64 10.52 7.85 -14.35
N TYR A 65 10.09 6.63 -14.63
CA TYR A 65 10.65 5.42 -14.00
C TYR A 65 11.56 4.61 -14.93
N GLY A 66 11.64 4.98 -16.21
CA GLY A 66 12.28 4.14 -17.22
C GLY A 66 11.40 2.96 -17.64
N ASN A 67 12.00 1.98 -18.31
CA ASN A 67 11.30 0.79 -18.76
C ASN A 67 10.84 -0.04 -17.55
N ALA A 68 9.67 -0.68 -17.69
CA ALA A 68 9.20 -1.64 -16.72
C ALA A 68 10.10 -2.89 -16.72
N ASP A 69 10.34 -3.46 -15.54
CA ASP A 69 11.11 -4.70 -15.39
C ASP A 69 10.29 -5.92 -15.83
N ASN A 70 8.96 -5.84 -15.65
CA ASN A 70 8.04 -6.87 -16.11
C ASN A 70 6.72 -6.26 -16.61
N ILE A 71 6.10 -6.92 -17.59
CA ILE A 71 4.80 -6.54 -18.15
C ILE A 71 3.99 -7.82 -18.31
N GLU A 72 2.86 -7.90 -17.64
CA GLU A 72 1.93 -9.02 -17.71
C GLU A 72 0.60 -8.55 -18.31
N HIS A 73 0.05 -9.31 -19.25
CA HIS A 73 -1.28 -9.10 -19.82
C HIS A 73 -2.23 -10.20 -19.38
N GLY A 74 -3.43 -9.84 -18.93
CA GLY A 74 -4.44 -10.81 -18.51
C GLY A 74 -5.53 -10.22 -17.64
N ILE A 75 -6.24 -11.11 -16.96
CA ILE A 75 -7.28 -10.71 -16.02
C ILE A 75 -6.64 -10.24 -14.72
N ILE A 76 -6.85 -8.98 -14.39
CA ILE A 76 -6.33 -8.36 -13.18
C ILE A 76 -6.95 -8.99 -11.94
N GLN A 77 -6.12 -9.47 -11.02
CA GLN A 77 -6.56 -10.23 -9.84
C GLN A 77 -6.90 -9.35 -8.64
N GLN A 78 -6.41 -8.11 -8.60
CA GLN A 78 -6.52 -7.24 -7.43
C GLN A 78 -6.78 -5.77 -7.82
N GLY A 79 -7.22 -4.97 -6.84
CA GLY A 79 -7.41 -3.54 -7.01
C GLY A 79 -8.70 -3.17 -7.73
N ARG A 80 -8.74 -1.97 -8.26
CA ARG A 80 -9.95 -1.38 -8.88
C ARG A 80 -10.34 -2.05 -10.20
N MET A 81 -9.38 -2.66 -10.88
CA MET A 81 -9.59 -3.37 -12.14
C MET A 81 -9.78 -4.87 -11.96
N LYS A 82 -9.98 -5.35 -10.73
CA LYS A 82 -10.18 -6.78 -10.47
C LYS A 82 -11.27 -7.38 -11.37
N GLY A 83 -10.94 -8.46 -12.05
CA GLY A 83 -11.83 -9.17 -12.98
C GLY A 83 -11.91 -8.56 -14.39
N GLN A 84 -11.21 -7.46 -14.66
CA GLN A 84 -11.11 -6.84 -15.98
C GLN A 84 -9.79 -7.24 -16.64
N GLU A 85 -9.77 -7.27 -17.96
CA GLU A 85 -8.57 -7.49 -18.75
C GLU A 85 -7.74 -6.21 -18.82
N GLY A 86 -6.42 -6.35 -18.74
CA GLY A 86 -5.51 -5.23 -18.80
C GLY A 86 -4.06 -5.65 -18.66
N TYR A 87 -3.18 -4.68 -18.42
CA TYR A 87 -1.75 -4.89 -18.24
C TYR A 87 -1.33 -4.50 -16.82
N ASP A 88 -0.46 -5.31 -16.21
CA ASP A 88 0.24 -5.02 -14.97
C ASP A 88 1.71 -4.75 -15.29
N TYR A 89 2.13 -3.50 -15.13
CA TYR A 89 3.50 -3.05 -15.33
C TYR A 89 4.20 -2.97 -13.99
N THR A 90 5.34 -3.64 -13.86
CA THR A 90 6.09 -3.76 -12.61
C THR A 90 7.46 -3.12 -12.74
N TRP A 91 7.84 -2.31 -11.73
CA TRP A 91 9.17 -1.76 -11.52
C TRP A 91 9.70 -2.19 -10.16
N GLN A 92 10.96 -2.65 -10.12
CA GLN A 92 11.70 -2.80 -8.88
C GLN A 92 12.34 -1.45 -8.51
N VAL A 93 11.75 -0.74 -7.56
CA VAL A 93 12.19 0.63 -7.19
C VAL A 93 13.25 0.65 -6.10
N TYR A 94 13.44 -0.46 -5.42
CA TYR A 94 14.40 -0.56 -4.32
C TYR A 94 14.76 -2.01 -4.04
N SER A 95 16.06 -2.26 -3.79
CA SER A 95 16.54 -3.53 -3.28
C SER A 95 17.70 -3.28 -2.33
N GLU A 96 17.64 -3.84 -1.15
CA GLU A 96 18.69 -3.74 -0.13
C GLU A 96 18.92 -5.10 0.52
N ASN A 97 20.20 -5.43 0.72
CA ASN A 97 20.63 -6.57 1.50
C ASN A 97 21.28 -6.04 2.77
N ARG A 98 20.72 -6.37 3.92
CA ARG A 98 21.22 -5.95 5.23
C ARG A 98 21.64 -7.15 6.04
N ALA A 99 22.88 -7.10 6.57
CA ALA A 99 23.31 -8.05 7.58
C ALA A 99 22.48 -7.83 8.86
N THR A 100 21.82 -8.88 9.33
CA THR A 100 20.95 -8.84 10.50
C THR A 100 21.43 -9.90 11.50
N PRO A 101 21.95 -9.53 12.67
CA PRO A 101 22.33 -10.49 13.67
C PRO A 101 21.10 -11.20 14.25
N TYR A 102 21.18 -12.50 14.45
CA TYR A 102 20.17 -13.27 15.13
C TYR A 102 20.75 -14.07 16.28
N TYR A 103 19.99 -14.18 17.35
CA TYR A 103 20.36 -14.90 18.55
C TYR A 103 20.35 -16.42 18.28
N VAL A 104 21.42 -17.10 18.66
CA VAL A 104 21.58 -18.56 18.49
C VAL A 104 21.66 -19.33 19.80
N GLY A 105 21.85 -18.64 20.92
CA GLY A 105 21.90 -19.25 22.22
C GLY A 105 22.77 -18.47 23.22
N SER A 106 22.83 -18.95 24.45
CA SER A 106 23.72 -18.42 25.47
C SER A 106 24.47 -19.53 26.14
N GLY A 107 25.66 -19.22 26.63
CA GLY A 107 26.49 -20.08 27.45
C GLY A 107 27.05 -19.34 28.63
N TYR A 108 27.74 -20.09 29.52
CA TYR A 108 28.45 -19.50 30.63
C TYR A 108 29.97 -19.55 30.35
N ASN A 109 30.64 -18.44 30.62
CA ASN A 109 32.09 -18.40 30.55
C ASN A 109 32.73 -19.07 31.81
N ASN A 110 34.04 -19.26 31.78
CA ASN A 110 34.79 -19.91 32.87
C ASN A 110 34.72 -19.14 34.22
N TYR A 111 34.22 -17.90 34.22
CA TYR A 111 34.04 -17.06 35.40
C TYR A 111 32.59 -16.99 35.87
N GLY A 112 31.70 -17.86 35.32
CA GLY A 112 30.29 -17.89 35.67
C GLY A 112 29.43 -16.77 35.03
N GLY A 113 30.03 -15.95 34.18
CA GLY A 113 29.27 -14.91 33.44
C GLY A 113 28.51 -15.49 32.24
N ARG A 114 27.27 -15.05 32.05
CA ARG A 114 26.46 -15.40 30.87
C ARG A 114 26.96 -14.66 29.63
N THR A 115 27.09 -15.37 28.52
CA THR A 115 27.45 -14.82 27.21
C THR A 115 26.39 -15.23 26.20
N ASP A 116 25.82 -14.26 25.48
CA ASP A 116 24.85 -14.51 24.41
C ASP A 116 25.58 -14.55 23.06
N TYR A 117 25.25 -15.55 22.25
CA TYR A 117 25.85 -15.78 20.95
C TYR A 117 24.91 -15.36 19.85
N TYR A 118 25.48 -14.65 18.86
CA TYR A 118 24.76 -14.16 17.69
C TYR A 118 25.47 -14.63 16.43
N LYS A 119 24.70 -14.99 15.41
CA LYS A 119 25.18 -15.21 14.04
C LYS A 119 24.66 -14.13 13.12
N GLN A 120 25.29 -14.00 11.97
CA GLN A 120 24.85 -13.10 10.91
C GLN A 120 23.87 -13.83 9.99
N GLY A 121 22.75 -13.20 9.68
CA GLY A 121 21.86 -13.56 8.61
C GLY A 121 21.79 -12.41 7.60
N ILE A 122 21.13 -12.62 6.48
CA ILE A 122 20.90 -11.59 5.48
C ILE A 122 19.39 -11.36 5.36
N THR A 123 18.98 -10.12 5.57
CA THR A 123 17.63 -9.66 5.25
C THR A 123 17.67 -8.97 3.90
N ASN A 124 16.92 -9.51 2.93
CA ASN A 124 16.73 -8.91 1.63
C ASN A 124 15.38 -8.18 1.62
N SER A 125 15.42 -6.89 1.36
CA SER A 125 14.22 -6.06 1.25
C SER A 125 14.11 -5.53 -0.17
N THR A 126 12.99 -5.83 -0.85
CA THR A 126 12.75 -5.39 -2.22
C THR A 126 11.39 -4.71 -2.28
N ARG A 127 11.34 -3.55 -2.92
CA ARG A 127 10.09 -2.82 -3.16
C ARG A 127 9.77 -2.85 -4.63
N PHE A 128 8.52 -3.21 -4.91
CA PHE A 128 7.96 -3.21 -6.25
C PHE A 128 6.84 -2.17 -6.37
N ARG A 129 6.77 -1.57 -7.53
CA ARG A 129 5.72 -0.64 -7.94
C ARG A 129 4.98 -1.24 -9.11
N TYR A 130 3.66 -1.22 -9.05
CA TYR A 130 2.76 -1.74 -10.07
C TYR A 130 1.88 -0.62 -10.59
N LEU A 131 1.81 -0.48 -11.90
CA LEU A 131 0.84 0.36 -12.58
C LEU A 131 -0.07 -0.52 -13.43
N ILE A 132 -1.35 -0.49 -13.11
CA ILE A 132 -2.34 -1.34 -13.75
C ILE A 132 -3.10 -0.50 -14.78
N THR A 133 -3.11 -0.94 -16.03
CA THR A 133 -3.73 -0.24 -17.14
C THR A 133 -4.87 -1.05 -17.74
N ASP A 134 -5.76 -0.36 -18.45
CA ASP A 134 -6.68 -1.01 -19.38
C ASP A 134 -5.96 -1.43 -20.69
N ASN A 135 -6.71 -2.00 -21.64
CA ASN A 135 -6.19 -2.43 -22.95
C ASN A 135 -5.71 -1.27 -23.82
N ASN A 136 -6.07 -0.03 -23.50
CA ASN A 136 -5.56 1.18 -24.16
C ASN A 136 -4.33 1.75 -23.46
N HIS A 137 -3.72 1.02 -22.52
CA HIS A 137 -2.57 1.43 -21.71
C HIS A 137 -2.82 2.70 -20.88
N ILE A 138 -4.07 3.00 -20.54
CA ILE A 138 -4.43 4.09 -19.63
C ILE A 138 -4.35 3.56 -18.19
N ILE A 139 -3.57 4.23 -17.36
CA ILE A 139 -3.35 3.84 -15.96
C ILE A 139 -4.66 4.05 -15.16
N ARG A 140 -5.18 2.96 -14.63
CA ARG A 140 -6.43 2.90 -13.86
C ARG A 140 -6.17 2.70 -12.37
N ASP A 141 -5.11 1.98 -12.04
CA ASP A 141 -4.78 1.69 -10.65
C ASP A 141 -3.26 1.67 -10.42
N TYR A 142 -2.88 1.78 -9.16
CA TYR A 142 -1.52 1.82 -8.70
C TYR A 142 -1.37 1.01 -7.40
N ARG A 143 -0.29 0.30 -7.28
CA ARG A 143 0.01 -0.51 -6.11
C ARG A 143 1.51 -0.49 -5.83
N GLU A 144 1.90 -0.53 -4.57
CA GLU A 144 3.25 -0.86 -4.12
C GLU A 144 3.21 -2.06 -3.20
N SER A 145 4.20 -2.93 -3.31
CA SER A 145 4.43 -3.99 -2.34
C SER A 145 5.88 -4.00 -1.89
N ASP A 146 6.08 -4.22 -0.59
CA ASP A 146 7.38 -4.48 -0.02
C ASP A 146 7.49 -5.99 0.20
N HIS A 147 8.55 -6.59 -0.30
CA HIS A 147 8.88 -7.99 -0.09
C HIS A 147 10.15 -8.08 0.75
N THR A 148 10.06 -8.74 1.88
CA THR A 148 11.21 -8.96 2.76
C THR A 148 11.40 -10.47 2.94
N SER A 149 12.59 -10.95 2.62
CA SER A 149 13.00 -12.32 2.89
C SER A 149 14.22 -12.34 3.80
N TRP A 150 14.33 -13.37 4.62
CA TRP A 150 15.45 -13.56 5.53
C TRP A 150 16.11 -14.89 5.23
N VAL A 151 17.46 -14.88 5.13
CA VAL A 151 18.27 -16.06 4.88
C VAL A 151 19.28 -16.22 6.00
N GLN A 152 19.28 -17.38 6.62
CA GLN A 152 20.26 -17.79 7.62
C GLN A 152 21.53 -18.25 6.88
N GLN A 153 22.69 -17.74 7.30
CA GLN A 153 24.00 -18.21 6.82
C GLN A 153 24.61 -19.19 7.79
#